data_a1a3f86f3a88b4a8c34c16d011909f99
#
_entry.id   a1a3f86f3a88b4a8c34c16d011909f99
#
_cell.length_a   1.000
_cell.length_b   1.000
_cell.length_c   1.000
_cell.angle_alpha   90.00
_cell.angle_beta   90.00
_cell.angle_gamma   90.00
#
_symmetry.space_group_name_H-M   'P 1'
#
loop_
_entity.id
_entity.type
_entity.pdbx_description
1 polymer ?
#
loop_
_entity_poly.entity_id
_entity_poly.type
_entity_poly.pdbx_seq_one_letter_code
_entity_poly.pdbx_strand_id
1 'polypeptide(L)'
;MKNLKAFTMIELVFVIVVLGILAGIAVPRLAATRDDATIAKMRGDIAAIRSGLSLVRSENMMRGVTAWPGLEANPDVAGTLFEGVLQQPIYPMRAGGRNGWSLVTNGNANATSTYTATVAGQSTTFNYYPTADSRPAGSRANVGSFDCNHQEPLCQSLAQ
;
A
#
# COMPACT_ATOMS: atom_id res chain seq x y z
N MET A 1 9.41 59.73 -11.80
CA MET A 1 8.50 58.81 -12.49
C MET A 1 9.30 57.54 -12.83
N LYS A 2 8.97 56.39 -12.28
CA LYS A 2 9.61 55.09 -12.60
C LYS A 2 9.07 54.65 -13.97
N ASN A 3 9.95 54.48 -14.98
CA ASN A 3 9.59 53.89 -16.26
C ASN A 3 9.22 52.41 -16.03
N LEU A 4 7.95 52.09 -16.06
CA LEU A 4 7.46 50.72 -16.10
C LEU A 4 7.76 50.19 -17.52
N LYS A 5 8.72 49.28 -17.62
CA LYS A 5 8.97 48.57 -18.88
C LYS A 5 7.80 47.59 -19.11
N ALA A 6 7.05 47.80 -20.18
CA ALA A 6 6.00 46.90 -20.61
C ALA A 6 6.63 45.70 -21.36
N PHE A 7 6.15 44.49 -21.10
CA PHE A 7 6.54 43.30 -21.84
C PHE A 7 6.11 43.39 -23.32
N THR A 8 6.97 42.93 -24.21
CA THR A 8 6.62 42.82 -25.62
C THR A 8 5.80 41.55 -25.89
N MET A 9 4.91 41.61 -26.90
CA MET A 9 4.10 40.45 -27.31
C MET A 9 4.99 39.25 -27.71
N ILE A 10 6.13 39.50 -28.35
CA ILE A 10 7.06 38.41 -28.76
C ILE A 10 7.73 37.74 -27.56
N GLU A 11 8.02 38.48 -26.50
CA GLU A 11 8.63 37.98 -25.28
C GLU A 11 7.66 37.02 -24.54
N LEU A 12 6.38 37.39 -24.53
CA LEU A 12 5.33 36.52 -23.96
C LEU A 12 5.15 35.24 -24.77
N VAL A 13 5.07 35.32 -26.11
CA VAL A 13 4.92 34.16 -26.98
C VAL A 13 6.12 33.24 -26.88
N PHE A 14 7.33 33.77 -26.83
CA PHE A 14 8.55 32.96 -26.66
C PHE A 14 8.51 32.16 -25.34
N VAL A 15 8.13 32.81 -24.24
CA VAL A 15 8.06 32.15 -22.93
C VAL A 15 7.04 31.00 -22.90
N ILE A 16 5.83 31.22 -23.45
CA ILE A 16 4.80 30.15 -23.46
C ILE A 16 5.20 28.96 -24.34
N VAL A 17 5.91 29.21 -25.48
CA VAL A 17 6.41 28.14 -26.34
C VAL A 17 7.48 27.33 -25.62
N VAL A 18 8.46 27.97 -24.97
CA VAL A 18 9.50 27.26 -24.20
C VAL A 18 8.91 26.48 -23.04
N LEU A 19 7.97 27.09 -22.29
CA LEU A 19 7.28 26.37 -21.20
C LEU A 19 6.47 25.19 -21.71
N GLY A 20 5.83 25.32 -22.89
CA GLY A 20 5.08 24.19 -23.51
C GLY A 20 5.98 23.00 -23.85
N ILE A 21 7.16 23.24 -24.41
CA ILE A 21 8.14 22.20 -24.73
C ILE A 21 8.65 21.52 -23.45
N LEU A 22 9.01 22.31 -22.43
CA LEU A 22 9.48 21.79 -21.15
C LEU A 22 8.39 20.97 -20.43
N ALA A 23 7.15 21.46 -20.41
CA ALA A 23 6.01 20.75 -19.83
C ALA A 23 5.75 19.42 -20.54
N GLY A 24 5.87 19.37 -21.87
CA GLY A 24 5.69 18.16 -22.66
C GLY A 24 6.64 17.02 -22.27
N ILE A 25 7.83 17.34 -21.78
CA ILE A 25 8.82 16.35 -21.34
C ILE A 25 8.67 16.04 -19.83
N ALA A 26 8.38 17.05 -19.02
CA ALA A 26 8.36 16.93 -17.56
C ALA A 26 7.15 16.13 -17.04
N VAL A 27 5.97 16.35 -17.61
CA VAL A 27 4.72 15.73 -17.13
C VAL A 27 4.74 14.19 -17.17
N PRO A 28 5.11 13.50 -18.29
CA PRO A 28 5.15 12.04 -18.31
C PRO A 28 6.21 11.46 -17.36
N ARG A 29 7.31 12.15 -17.15
CA ARG A 29 8.37 11.73 -16.24
C ARG A 29 7.94 11.79 -14.77
N LEU A 30 7.17 12.81 -14.41
CA LEU A 30 6.61 12.93 -13.05
C LEU A 30 5.55 11.86 -12.75
N ALA A 31 4.78 11.42 -13.75
CA ALA A 31 3.82 10.33 -13.54
C ALA A 31 4.51 9.01 -13.19
N ALA A 32 5.58 8.63 -13.90
CA ALA A 32 6.34 7.42 -13.63
C ALA A 32 6.98 7.43 -12.22
N THR A 33 7.59 8.54 -11.81
CA THR A 33 8.21 8.64 -10.48
C THR A 33 7.19 8.58 -9.34
N ARG A 34 5.94 8.97 -9.58
CA ARG A 34 4.86 8.85 -8.59
C ARG A 34 4.49 7.40 -8.32
N ASP A 35 4.44 6.57 -9.34
CA ASP A 35 4.12 5.15 -9.20
C ASP A 35 5.25 4.40 -8.47
N ASP A 36 6.51 4.70 -8.78
CA ASP A 36 7.67 4.16 -8.07
C ASP A 36 7.67 4.56 -6.58
N ALA A 37 7.33 5.80 -6.27
CA ALA A 37 7.19 6.27 -4.89
C ALA A 37 6.06 5.54 -4.14
N THR A 38 4.96 5.22 -4.83
CA THR A 38 3.86 4.43 -4.26
C THR A 38 4.29 3.00 -3.97
N ILE A 39 5.03 2.37 -4.88
CA ILE A 39 5.60 1.02 -4.67
C ILE A 39 6.53 1.04 -3.46
N ALA A 40 7.44 2.00 -3.36
CA ALA A 40 8.36 2.12 -2.24
C ALA A 40 7.63 2.30 -0.90
N LYS A 41 6.58 3.13 -0.86
CA LYS A 41 5.72 3.28 0.32
C LYS A 41 5.07 1.95 0.69
N MET A 42 4.45 1.24 -0.25
CA MET A 42 3.75 -0.02 0.03
C MET A 42 4.70 -1.13 0.47
N ARG A 43 5.94 -1.16 -0.03
CA ARG A 43 6.99 -2.05 0.50
C ARG A 43 7.27 -1.76 1.98
N GLY A 44 7.34 -0.49 2.34
CA GLY A 44 7.48 -0.06 3.74
C GLY A 44 6.30 -0.51 4.60
N ASP A 45 5.06 -0.36 4.08
CA ASP A 45 3.85 -0.82 4.76
C ASP A 45 3.90 -2.35 5.00
N ILE A 46 4.27 -3.14 3.98
CA ILE A 46 4.40 -4.62 4.09
C ILE A 46 5.45 -5.00 5.12
N ALA A 47 6.62 -4.35 5.10
CA ALA A 47 7.67 -4.59 6.07
C ALA A 47 7.23 -4.26 7.50
N ALA A 48 6.50 -3.16 7.68
CA ALA A 48 5.93 -2.75 8.97
C ALA A 48 4.89 -3.76 9.48
N ILE A 49 3.98 -4.24 8.61
CA ILE A 49 2.98 -5.24 8.94
C ILE A 49 3.65 -6.55 9.39
N ARG A 50 4.63 -7.06 8.64
CA ARG A 50 5.37 -8.28 8.97
C ARG A 50 6.15 -8.14 10.28
N SER A 51 6.76 -7.00 10.52
CA SER A 51 7.46 -6.68 11.76
C SER A 51 6.49 -6.59 12.95
N GLY A 52 5.36 -5.89 12.76
CA GLY A 52 4.31 -5.78 13.77
C GLY A 52 3.71 -7.13 14.15
N LEU A 53 3.46 -8.00 13.17
CA LEU A 53 3.02 -9.38 13.40
C LEU A 53 4.00 -10.16 14.29
N SER A 54 5.30 -10.05 14.01
CA SER A 54 6.34 -10.72 14.79
C SER A 54 6.41 -10.17 16.22
N LEU A 55 6.25 -8.87 16.39
CA LEU A 55 6.26 -8.19 17.69
C LEU A 55 5.07 -8.64 18.55
N VAL A 56 3.84 -8.49 18.03
CA VAL A 56 2.61 -8.86 18.76
C VAL A 56 2.59 -10.36 19.04
N ARG A 57 3.10 -11.18 18.12
CA ARG A 57 3.26 -12.62 18.34
C ARG A 57 4.18 -12.91 19.54
N SER A 58 5.34 -12.22 19.61
CA SER A 58 6.29 -12.39 20.71
C SER A 58 5.69 -11.95 22.05
N GLU A 59 4.95 -10.85 22.08
CA GLU A 59 4.22 -10.41 23.27
C GLU A 59 3.16 -11.42 23.72
N ASN A 60 2.38 -11.96 22.80
CA ASN A 60 1.37 -12.97 23.08
C ASN A 60 2.01 -14.24 23.68
N MET A 61 3.15 -14.68 23.12
CA MET A 61 3.88 -15.83 23.64
C MET A 61 4.39 -15.61 25.06
N MET A 62 4.86 -14.41 25.41
CA MET A 62 5.23 -14.08 26.78
C MET A 62 4.05 -14.12 27.76
N ARG A 63 2.84 -13.87 27.27
CA ARG A 63 1.58 -13.98 28.05
C ARG A 63 0.99 -15.39 28.04
N GLY A 64 1.67 -16.37 27.41
CA GLY A 64 1.20 -17.76 27.28
C GLY A 64 0.18 -18.00 26.17
N VAL A 65 -0.06 -17.01 25.31
CA VAL A 65 -0.97 -17.12 24.15
C VAL A 65 -0.16 -17.55 22.93
N THR A 66 -0.42 -18.76 22.43
CA THR A 66 0.28 -19.34 21.27
C THR A 66 -0.38 -19.02 19.93
N ALA A 67 -1.60 -18.49 19.92
CA ALA A 67 -2.30 -18.09 18.70
C ALA A 67 -1.62 -16.92 17.98
N TRP A 68 -1.69 -16.88 16.66
CA TRP A 68 -1.27 -15.71 15.87
C TRP A 68 -2.26 -14.57 16.05
N PRO A 69 -1.80 -13.31 16.13
CA PRO A 69 -2.71 -12.17 16.27
C PRO A 69 -3.55 -11.95 15.02
N GLY A 70 -4.73 -11.36 15.19
CA GLY A 70 -5.49 -10.78 14.07
C GLY A 70 -4.80 -9.51 13.57
N LEU A 71 -4.97 -9.20 12.29
CA LEU A 71 -4.44 -7.96 11.70
C LEU A 71 -5.29 -6.74 12.09
N GLU A 72 -6.58 -6.93 12.31
CA GLU A 72 -7.51 -5.88 12.72
C GLU A 72 -7.80 -5.98 14.22
N ALA A 73 -7.77 -4.85 14.92
CA ALA A 73 -8.12 -4.80 16.34
C ALA A 73 -9.64 -4.94 16.55
N ASN A 74 -10.42 -4.37 15.65
CA ASN A 74 -11.88 -4.45 15.67
C ASN A 74 -12.41 -4.79 14.27
N PRO A 75 -12.96 -6.00 14.07
CA PRO A 75 -13.46 -6.45 12.77
C PRO A 75 -14.66 -5.66 12.26
N ASP A 76 -15.38 -4.97 13.13
CA ASP A 76 -16.64 -4.30 12.81
C ASP A 76 -16.45 -2.80 12.49
N VAL A 77 -15.24 -2.26 12.66
CA VAL A 77 -14.96 -0.83 12.42
C VAL A 77 -14.21 -0.66 11.09
N ALA A 78 -14.91 -0.27 10.05
CA ALA A 78 -14.38 -0.01 8.71
C ALA A 78 -13.68 1.36 8.59
N GLY A 79 -12.75 1.70 9.49
CA GLY A 79 -12.11 3.02 9.50
C GLY A 79 -10.64 3.01 9.12
N THR A 80 -9.91 2.00 9.56
CA THR A 80 -8.46 1.87 9.41
C THR A 80 -8.09 0.41 9.23
N LEU A 81 -6.89 0.15 8.69
CA LEU A 81 -6.38 -1.20 8.41
C LEU A 81 -5.16 -1.48 9.29
N PHE A 82 -5.01 -2.76 9.67
CA PHE A 82 -3.85 -3.28 10.40
C PHE A 82 -3.67 -2.72 11.83
N GLU A 83 -4.77 -2.29 12.47
CA GLU A 83 -4.75 -1.76 13.85
C GLU A 83 -4.25 -2.77 14.89
N GLY A 84 -4.42 -4.07 14.63
CA GLY A 84 -3.98 -5.12 15.54
C GLY A 84 -2.46 -5.30 15.61
N VAL A 85 -1.72 -4.77 14.65
CA VAL A 85 -0.26 -4.98 14.50
C VAL A 85 0.54 -3.70 14.26
N LEU A 86 -0.10 -2.61 13.85
CA LEU A 86 0.55 -1.33 13.63
C LEU A 86 0.16 -0.33 14.71
N GLN A 87 1.14 0.42 15.22
CA GLN A 87 0.87 1.57 16.12
C GLN A 87 0.19 2.74 15.38
N GLN A 88 0.52 2.89 14.11
CA GLN A 88 -0.14 3.83 13.21
C GLN A 88 -0.87 3.05 12.12
N PRO A 89 -2.21 2.93 12.22
CA PRO A 89 -2.99 2.18 11.24
C PRO A 89 -2.98 2.84 9.87
N ILE A 90 -3.21 2.03 8.84
CA ILE A 90 -3.27 2.50 7.45
C ILE A 90 -4.72 2.82 7.10
N TYR A 91 -4.96 3.99 6.51
CA TYR A 91 -6.28 4.32 5.99
C TYR A 91 -6.56 3.56 4.69
N PRO A 92 -7.74 2.94 4.56
CA PRO A 92 -8.11 2.24 3.33
C PRO A 92 -8.22 3.21 2.16
N MET A 93 -7.92 2.69 0.98
CA MET A 93 -8.12 3.41 -0.28
C MET A 93 -9.60 3.76 -0.46
N ARG A 94 -9.88 4.98 -0.90
CA ARG A 94 -11.25 5.38 -1.27
C ARG A 94 -11.74 4.59 -2.48
N ALA A 95 -13.04 4.35 -2.56
CA ALA A 95 -13.66 3.71 -3.72
C ALA A 95 -13.24 4.39 -5.03
N GLY A 96 -12.78 3.60 -6.01
CA GLY A 96 -12.24 4.09 -7.28
C GLY A 96 -10.84 4.71 -7.20
N GLY A 97 -10.16 4.64 -6.05
CA GLY A 97 -8.77 5.05 -5.91
C GLY A 97 -7.83 4.20 -6.77
N ARG A 98 -6.68 4.77 -7.14
CA ARG A 98 -5.67 4.09 -7.98
C ARG A 98 -4.46 3.60 -7.19
N ASN A 99 -4.34 4.01 -5.94
CA ASN A 99 -3.18 3.71 -5.09
C ASN A 99 -3.63 3.53 -3.64
N GLY A 100 -3.28 2.41 -3.02
CA GLY A 100 -3.54 2.17 -1.61
C GLY A 100 -3.96 0.74 -1.29
N TRP A 101 -4.36 0.55 -0.05
CA TRP A 101 -4.84 -0.71 0.51
C TRP A 101 -6.36 -0.71 0.61
N SER A 102 -6.98 -1.87 0.40
CA SER A 102 -8.39 -2.11 0.74
C SER A 102 -8.56 -3.47 1.39
N LEU A 103 -9.46 -3.55 2.35
CA LEU A 103 -9.87 -4.80 2.98
C LEU A 103 -10.91 -5.49 2.09
N VAL A 104 -10.70 -6.77 1.79
CA VAL A 104 -11.66 -7.61 1.05
C VAL A 104 -12.41 -8.52 2.01
N THR A 105 -11.66 -9.19 2.88
CA THR A 105 -12.24 -10.10 3.88
C THR A 105 -11.50 -9.91 5.19
N ASN A 106 -12.26 -9.70 6.26
CA ASN A 106 -11.73 -9.68 7.60
C ASN A 106 -11.98 -11.05 8.26
N GLY A 107 -10.90 -11.80 8.43
CA GLY A 107 -10.97 -13.15 8.99
C GLY A 107 -10.80 -13.23 10.51
N ASN A 108 -10.61 -12.11 11.20
CA ASN A 108 -10.27 -12.11 12.63
C ASN A 108 -9.02 -12.96 12.96
N ALA A 109 -8.89 -13.40 14.22
CA ALA A 109 -7.77 -14.24 14.67
C ALA A 109 -7.90 -15.72 14.22
N ASN A 110 -9.02 -16.14 13.63
CA ASN A 110 -9.31 -17.55 13.35
C ASN A 110 -9.53 -17.87 11.86
N ALA A 111 -9.70 -16.86 11.02
CA ALA A 111 -9.97 -17.04 9.59
C ALA A 111 -9.02 -16.17 8.74
N THR A 112 -8.95 -16.47 7.45
CA THR A 112 -8.12 -15.72 6.50
C THR A 112 -8.58 -14.27 6.38
N SER A 113 -7.65 -13.36 6.54
CA SER A 113 -7.85 -11.96 6.15
C SER A 113 -7.24 -11.71 4.78
N THR A 114 -7.99 -11.01 3.94
CA THR A 114 -7.60 -10.73 2.55
C THR A 114 -7.62 -9.24 2.29
N TYR A 115 -6.53 -8.72 1.76
CA TYR A 115 -6.33 -7.30 1.44
C TYR A 115 -5.94 -7.16 -0.02
N THR A 116 -6.37 -6.08 -0.64
CA THR A 116 -5.91 -5.71 -1.99
C THR A 116 -4.99 -4.52 -1.91
N ALA A 117 -3.81 -4.68 -2.48
CA ALA A 117 -2.85 -3.60 -2.75
C ALA A 117 -3.05 -3.10 -4.18
N THR A 118 -3.26 -1.81 -4.37
CA THR A 118 -3.44 -1.19 -5.69
C THR A 118 -2.38 -0.13 -5.93
N VAL A 119 -1.69 -0.20 -7.07
CA VAL A 119 -0.71 0.79 -7.54
C VAL A 119 -0.97 1.09 -9.01
N ALA A 120 -1.10 2.36 -9.35
CA ALA A 120 -1.38 2.83 -10.72
C ALA A 120 -2.64 2.18 -11.35
N GLY A 121 -3.58 1.71 -10.52
CA GLY A 121 -4.79 1.00 -10.95
C GLY A 121 -4.60 -0.50 -11.20
N GLN A 122 -3.38 -1.04 -11.03
CA GLN A 122 -3.13 -2.48 -10.98
C GLN A 122 -3.26 -2.97 -9.54
N SER A 123 -3.82 -4.15 -9.35
CA SER A 123 -4.09 -4.70 -8.02
C SER A 123 -3.48 -6.08 -7.86
N THR A 124 -3.01 -6.38 -6.65
CA THR A 124 -2.64 -7.73 -6.21
C THR A 124 -3.22 -8.01 -4.84
N THR A 125 -3.46 -9.28 -4.53
CA THR A 125 -4.12 -9.71 -3.31
C THR A 125 -3.11 -10.26 -2.32
N PHE A 126 -3.13 -9.72 -1.10
CA PHE A 126 -2.38 -10.22 0.05
C PHE A 126 -3.29 -11.02 0.97
N ASN A 127 -2.83 -12.17 1.38
CA ASN A 127 -3.54 -13.06 2.29
C ASN A 127 -2.76 -13.22 3.60
N TYR A 128 -3.50 -13.28 4.69
CA TYR A 128 -2.97 -13.59 6.00
C TYR A 128 -3.70 -14.79 6.60
N TYR A 129 -2.96 -15.78 7.03
CA TYR A 129 -3.47 -17.05 7.56
C TYR A 129 -3.08 -17.20 9.04
N PRO A 130 -3.95 -16.82 9.99
CA PRO A 130 -3.65 -16.90 11.42
C PRO A 130 -3.62 -18.35 11.95
N THR A 131 -4.32 -19.28 11.30
CA THR A 131 -4.40 -20.70 11.70
C THR A 131 -4.12 -21.64 10.53
N ALA A 132 -3.81 -22.91 10.83
CA ALA A 132 -3.61 -23.93 9.80
C ALA A 132 -4.90 -24.19 8.99
N ASP A 133 -6.05 -24.15 9.65
CA ASP A 133 -7.36 -24.40 9.05
C ASP A 133 -7.84 -23.24 8.17
N SER A 134 -7.30 -22.04 8.37
CA SER A 134 -7.62 -20.87 7.55
C SER A 134 -6.96 -20.90 6.16
N ARG A 135 -5.99 -21.81 5.93
CA ARG A 135 -5.31 -21.95 4.64
C ARG A 135 -6.13 -22.77 3.65
N PRO A 136 -6.15 -22.42 2.36
CA PRO A 136 -6.70 -23.28 1.32
C PRO A 136 -6.00 -24.65 1.30
N ALA A 137 -6.72 -25.71 1.03
CA ALA A 137 -6.17 -27.05 0.88
C ALA A 137 -5.07 -27.05 -0.20
N GLY A 138 -3.89 -27.58 0.14
CA GLY A 138 -2.72 -27.59 -0.76
C GLY A 138 -1.89 -26.30 -0.78
N SER A 139 -2.26 -25.26 -0.02
CA SER A 139 -1.46 -24.04 0.10
C SER A 139 -0.13 -24.31 0.80
N ARG A 140 0.97 -23.75 0.24
CA ARG A 140 2.32 -23.75 0.84
C ARG A 140 2.56 -22.56 1.76
N ALA A 141 1.59 -21.64 1.90
CA ALA A 141 1.71 -20.48 2.77
C ALA A 141 1.90 -20.91 4.23
N ASN A 142 2.80 -20.24 4.94
CA ASN A 142 3.02 -20.49 6.36
C ASN A 142 1.94 -19.81 7.21
N VAL A 143 1.59 -20.43 8.32
CA VAL A 143 0.73 -19.79 9.34
C VAL A 143 1.42 -18.54 9.86
N GLY A 144 0.69 -17.44 9.97
CA GLY A 144 1.23 -16.13 10.37
C GLY A 144 1.94 -15.37 9.27
N SER A 145 1.99 -15.89 8.02
CA SER A 145 2.53 -15.14 6.89
C SER A 145 1.52 -14.15 6.32
N PHE A 146 1.99 -12.96 6.01
CA PHE A 146 1.28 -11.96 5.22
C PHE A 146 1.98 -11.87 3.86
N ASP A 147 1.35 -12.41 2.82
CA ASP A 147 1.99 -12.58 1.53
C ASP A 147 1.00 -12.57 0.36
N CYS A 148 1.51 -12.38 -0.86
CA CYS A 148 0.76 -12.32 -2.10
C CYS A 148 1.20 -13.43 -3.08
N ASN A 149 0.53 -13.53 -4.23
CA ASN A 149 0.90 -14.48 -5.27
C ASN A 149 2.12 -13.96 -6.06
N HIS A 150 3.28 -14.56 -5.83
CA HIS A 150 4.54 -14.20 -6.49
C HIS A 150 4.57 -14.45 -8.01
N GLN A 151 3.53 -14.99 -8.60
CA GLN A 151 3.40 -15.06 -10.07
C GLN A 151 2.87 -13.75 -10.67
N GLU A 152 2.28 -12.88 -9.85
CA GLU A 152 1.76 -11.58 -10.28
C GLU A 152 2.88 -10.52 -10.30
N PRO A 153 3.04 -9.75 -11.40
CA PRO A 153 4.12 -8.76 -11.52
C PRO A 153 4.11 -7.70 -10.41
N LEU A 154 2.92 -7.25 -9.99
CA LEU A 154 2.79 -6.28 -8.91
C LEU A 154 3.21 -6.88 -7.56
N CYS A 155 2.85 -8.15 -7.28
CA CYS A 155 3.32 -8.84 -6.08
C CYS A 155 4.85 -8.96 -6.08
N GLN A 156 5.47 -9.36 -7.18
CA GLN A 156 6.94 -9.41 -7.31
C GLN A 156 7.59 -8.06 -7.01
N SER A 157 6.98 -6.97 -7.46
CA SER A 157 7.51 -5.63 -7.19
C SER A 157 7.31 -5.17 -5.75
N LEU A 158 6.30 -5.68 -5.04
CA LEU A 158 5.99 -5.29 -3.66
C LEU A 158 6.64 -6.18 -2.59
N ALA A 159 6.84 -7.48 -2.87
CA ALA A 159 7.27 -8.48 -1.89
C ALA A 159 8.78 -8.78 -1.89
N GLN A 160 9.55 -7.98 -2.66
CA GLN A 160 11.04 -8.08 -2.70
C GLN A 160 11.68 -7.62 -1.40
#